data_73342ebf4ae971ed6dfe3f8298b19dc8
#
_entry.id   73342ebf4ae971ed6dfe3f8298b19dc8
#
_cell.length_a   1.000
_cell.length_b   1.000
_cell.length_c   1.000
_cell.angle_alpha   90.00
_cell.angle_beta   90.00
_cell.angle_gamma   90.00
#
_symmetry.space_group_name_H-M   'P 1'
#
loop_
_entity.id
_entity.type
_entity.pdbx_description
1 polymer ?
#
loop_
_entity_poly.entity_id
_entity_poly.type
_entity_poly.pdbx_seq_one_letter_code
_entity_poly.pdbx_strand_id
1 'polypeptide(L)'
;MFTKNKKSLSALLALLLLLCSASIALAVPRQAAPQTQEQGLEAARVVDEADLLTADEEKALDAKLAAVEQSHKVRILIGTMQDTGGAALGKVANNVVDQIPADNGTIVLLLSMKERDWYISTDNKMRVRITDGKGVEYLSGEFLPDLKEGKYAAAFTTFAATTDEMLTYYEKEGEPYDPANAFSLMAFGIALACALILGGTIYYVLYEYESNVTFAAEADAYLNHDSFRLTQDEDNFLYTTVTRRDKPKKDSSSSSSSSSRDSSHGGGGGKF
;
A
#
# COMPACT_ATOMS: atom_id res chain seq x y z
N MET A 1 74.88 57.54 14.67
CA MET A 1 73.88 58.21 13.77
C MET A 1 72.90 57.14 13.28
N PHE A 2 72.11 56.53 14.21
CA PHE A 2 71.08 55.47 13.90
C PHE A 2 70.02 55.44 15.01
N THR A 3 69.24 56.52 15.14
CA THR A 3 68.11 56.49 16.10
C THR A 3 66.77 57.08 15.52
N LYS A 4 66.65 57.12 14.19
CA LYS A 4 65.49 57.76 13.59
C LYS A 4 64.41 56.85 12.98
N ASN A 5 64.63 55.54 12.99
CA ASN A 5 63.69 54.61 12.31
C ASN A 5 62.77 53.78 13.23
N LYS A 6 62.89 53.89 14.58
CA LYS A 6 61.99 53.11 15.47
C LYS A 6 60.59 53.73 15.59
N LYS A 7 60.48 55.07 15.41
CA LYS A 7 59.15 55.72 15.49
C LYS A 7 58.31 55.59 14.24
N SER A 8 58.95 55.40 13.06
CA SER A 8 58.22 55.15 11.83
C SER A 8 57.70 53.70 11.71
N LEU A 9 58.46 52.77 12.28
CA LEU A 9 58.06 51.35 12.28
C LEU A 9 56.88 51.05 13.23
N SER A 10 56.81 51.73 14.38
CA SER A 10 55.69 51.62 15.32
C SER A 10 54.42 52.26 14.78
N ALA A 11 54.55 53.38 14.03
CA ALA A 11 53.42 54.06 13.38
C ALA A 11 52.85 53.21 12.21
N LEU A 12 53.73 52.49 11.47
CA LEU A 12 53.31 51.58 10.38
C LEU A 12 52.66 50.33 10.94
N LEU A 13 53.14 49.80 12.06
CA LEU A 13 52.53 48.64 12.75
C LEU A 13 51.16 49.01 13.36
N ALA A 14 51.04 50.22 13.92
CA ALA A 14 49.75 50.70 14.44
C ALA A 14 48.74 50.98 13.30
N LEU A 15 49.19 51.46 12.15
CA LEU A 15 48.33 51.64 10.98
C LEU A 15 47.88 50.29 10.36
N LEU A 16 48.77 49.28 10.38
CA LEU A 16 48.45 47.93 9.89
C LEU A 16 47.43 47.23 10.82
N LEU A 17 47.55 47.41 12.14
CA LEU A 17 46.59 46.91 13.11
C LEU A 17 45.25 47.66 13.03
N LEU A 18 45.19 48.92 12.68
CA LEU A 18 43.98 49.68 12.49
C LEU A 18 43.25 49.29 11.20
N LEU A 19 43.97 48.87 10.17
CA LEU A 19 43.42 48.40 8.90
C LEU A 19 42.89 46.95 9.02
N CYS A 20 43.42 46.13 9.93
CA CYS A 20 42.87 44.79 10.25
C CYS A 20 41.57 44.85 11.04
N SER A 21 41.31 45.93 11.80
CA SER A 21 40.07 46.06 12.59
C SER A 21 38.88 46.62 11.81
N ALA A 22 39.09 47.09 10.57
CA ALA A 22 38.02 47.64 9.72
C ALA A 22 37.34 46.57 8.81
N SER A 23 37.70 45.31 8.91
CA SER A 23 37.08 44.22 8.17
C SER A 23 35.92 43.51 8.92
N ILE A 24 35.49 44.10 10.04
CA ILE A 24 34.36 43.59 10.79
C ILE A 24 33.23 44.61 10.66
N ALA A 25 32.55 44.63 9.55
CA ALA A 25 31.18 45.14 9.50
C ALA A 25 30.66 45.27 8.07
N LEU A 26 30.64 44.21 7.34
CA LEU A 26 29.64 43.98 6.31
C LEU A 26 29.32 42.48 6.27
N ALA A 27 29.08 41.93 7.45
CA ALA A 27 28.14 40.82 7.54
C ALA A 27 26.76 41.46 7.29
N VAL A 28 26.39 41.60 6.03
CA VAL A 28 24.99 41.58 5.64
C VAL A 28 24.39 40.42 6.46
N PRO A 29 23.38 40.65 7.29
CA PRO A 29 22.65 39.51 7.82
C PRO A 29 22.18 38.79 6.59
N ARG A 30 22.83 37.68 6.25
CA ARG A 30 22.30 36.64 5.38
C ARG A 30 21.03 36.29 6.13
N GLN A 31 19.90 36.82 5.61
CA GLN A 31 18.61 36.31 6.05
C GLN A 31 18.78 34.81 6.06
N ALA A 32 18.81 34.24 7.24
CA ALA A 32 18.71 32.82 7.40
C ALA A 32 17.48 32.47 6.57
N ALA A 33 17.69 31.77 5.49
CA ALA A 33 16.60 31.04 4.85
C ALA A 33 15.82 30.37 5.98
N PRO A 34 14.50 30.35 5.92
CA PRO A 34 13.69 29.88 7.03
C PRO A 34 14.03 28.43 7.34
N GLN A 35 14.96 28.20 8.25
CA GLN A 35 15.27 26.88 8.82
C GLN A 35 14.16 26.41 9.75
N THR A 36 13.12 27.23 9.93
CA THR A 36 11.98 26.94 10.78
C THR A 36 11.05 25.87 10.19
N GLN A 37 11.13 25.58 8.91
CA GLN A 37 10.31 24.53 8.29
C GLN A 37 10.90 23.13 8.47
N GLU A 38 12.23 22.99 8.44
CA GLU A 38 12.86 21.67 8.58
C GLU A 38 12.75 21.11 10.01
N GLN A 39 12.96 21.94 11.04
CA GLN A 39 12.84 21.51 12.44
C GLN A 39 11.39 21.26 12.88
N GLY A 40 10.42 21.88 12.22
CA GLY A 40 9.00 21.67 12.47
C GLY A 40 8.50 20.33 11.93
N LEU A 41 9.06 19.88 10.81
CA LEU A 41 8.63 18.64 10.14
C LEU A 41 9.10 17.38 10.89
N GLU A 42 10.27 17.42 11.52
CA GLU A 42 10.79 16.31 12.34
C GLU A 42 9.94 16.01 13.57
N ALA A 43 9.23 17.00 14.10
CA ALA A 43 8.39 16.85 15.29
C ALA A 43 6.91 16.69 14.96
N ALA A 44 6.43 17.22 13.84
CA ALA A 44 5.01 17.23 13.46
C ALA A 44 4.59 15.89 12.85
N ARG A 45 3.43 15.39 13.26
CA ARG A 45 2.74 14.23 12.65
C ARG A 45 1.62 14.66 11.73
N VAL A 46 1.05 15.82 12.01
CA VAL A 46 -0.01 16.44 11.24
C VAL A 46 0.47 17.82 10.79
N VAL A 47 0.43 18.09 9.49
CA VAL A 47 0.77 19.37 8.86
C VAL A 47 -0.39 19.78 7.98
N ASP A 48 -1.33 20.54 8.52
CA ASP A 48 -2.55 20.93 7.80
C ASP A 48 -2.45 22.36 7.22
N GLU A 49 -1.66 22.53 6.15
CA GLU A 49 -1.55 23.82 5.44
C GLU A 49 -2.81 24.17 4.63
N ALA A 50 -3.67 23.21 4.38
CA ALA A 50 -4.92 23.41 3.64
C ALA A 50 -6.11 23.79 4.54
N ASP A 51 -5.91 23.81 5.88
CA ASP A 51 -6.93 24.15 6.88
C ASP A 51 -8.20 23.28 6.73
N LEU A 52 -8.00 21.96 6.63
CA LEU A 52 -9.06 20.98 6.44
C LEU A 52 -9.59 20.43 7.76
N LEU A 53 -8.81 20.55 8.84
CA LEU A 53 -9.10 20.04 10.16
C LEU A 53 -9.34 21.18 11.15
N THR A 54 -10.17 20.93 12.12
CA THR A 54 -10.25 21.81 13.31
C THR A 54 -9.09 21.51 14.26
N ALA A 55 -8.72 22.45 15.12
CA ALA A 55 -7.65 22.28 16.09
C ALA A 55 -7.86 21.08 17.04
N ASP A 56 -9.11 20.73 17.35
CA ASP A 56 -9.44 19.56 18.16
C ASP A 56 -9.24 18.25 17.38
N GLU A 57 -9.57 18.24 16.08
CA GLU A 57 -9.36 17.10 15.18
C GLU A 57 -7.87 16.87 14.93
N GLU A 58 -7.09 17.93 14.69
CA GLU A 58 -5.63 17.83 14.55
C GLU A 58 -4.99 17.21 15.78
N LYS A 59 -5.37 17.71 16.97
CA LYS A 59 -4.86 17.20 18.24
C LYS A 59 -5.25 15.75 18.49
N ALA A 60 -6.48 15.37 18.16
CA ALA A 60 -6.95 13.99 18.30
C ALA A 60 -6.21 13.06 17.32
N LEU A 61 -5.99 13.52 16.09
CA LEU A 61 -5.25 12.79 15.08
C LEU A 61 -3.77 12.63 15.44
N ASP A 62 -3.12 13.72 15.91
CA ASP A 62 -1.72 13.68 16.37
C ASP A 62 -1.54 12.68 17.51
N ALA A 63 -2.44 12.68 18.50
CA ALA A 63 -2.41 11.72 19.60
C ALA A 63 -2.55 10.26 19.11
N LYS A 64 -3.41 10.01 18.12
CA LYS A 64 -3.58 8.69 17.52
C LYS A 64 -2.33 8.25 16.78
N LEU A 65 -1.77 9.13 15.93
CA LEU A 65 -0.52 8.84 15.20
C LEU A 65 0.65 8.61 16.17
N ALA A 66 0.75 9.40 17.24
CA ALA A 66 1.75 9.22 18.28
C ALA A 66 1.68 7.83 18.93
N ALA A 67 0.48 7.33 19.19
CA ALA A 67 0.29 6.00 19.74
C ALA A 67 0.78 4.90 18.78
N VAL A 68 0.46 5.01 17.48
CA VAL A 68 0.92 4.07 16.47
C VAL A 68 2.44 4.12 16.29
N GLU A 69 3.04 5.31 16.24
CA GLU A 69 4.49 5.49 16.17
C GLU A 69 5.21 4.82 17.35
N GLN A 70 4.67 5.03 18.56
CA GLN A 70 5.25 4.45 19.75
C GLN A 70 5.14 2.93 19.78
N SER A 71 4.02 2.38 19.34
CA SER A 71 3.77 0.93 19.30
C SER A 71 4.71 0.22 18.34
N HIS A 72 4.91 0.76 17.13
CA HIS A 72 5.61 0.10 16.04
C HIS A 72 7.02 0.64 15.78
N LYS A 73 7.44 1.71 16.49
CA LYS A 73 8.72 2.43 16.29
C LYS A 73 8.90 2.92 14.83
N VAL A 74 7.81 3.38 14.25
CA VAL A 74 7.74 3.94 12.89
C VAL A 74 7.57 5.44 12.96
N ARG A 75 7.62 6.11 11.82
CA ARG A 75 7.25 7.51 11.66
C ARG A 75 6.07 7.61 10.72
N ILE A 76 5.06 8.38 11.09
CA ILE A 76 3.86 8.63 10.28
C ILE A 76 3.62 10.13 10.19
N LEU A 77 3.48 10.64 8.98
CA LEU A 77 3.13 12.04 8.75
C LEU A 77 1.93 12.11 7.80
N ILE A 78 0.98 12.95 8.14
CA ILE A 78 -0.13 13.35 7.28
C ILE A 78 0.03 14.83 6.99
N GLY A 79 0.16 15.18 5.71
CA GLY A 79 0.27 16.56 5.28
C GLY A 79 -0.81 16.94 4.28
N THR A 80 -1.36 18.14 4.42
CA THR A 80 -2.27 18.74 3.46
C THR A 80 -1.67 20.04 2.96
N MET A 81 -1.87 20.34 1.69
CA MET A 81 -1.42 21.57 1.04
C MET A 81 -2.45 22.07 0.04
N GLN A 82 -2.46 23.38 -0.17
CA GLN A 82 -3.36 23.97 -1.17
C GLN A 82 -2.89 23.68 -2.60
N ASP A 83 -1.58 23.75 -2.85
CA ASP A 83 -0.98 23.66 -4.19
C ASP A 83 0.44 23.10 -4.09
N THR A 84 0.81 22.23 -5.01
CA THR A 84 2.19 21.67 -5.09
C THR A 84 3.20 22.62 -5.73
N GLY A 85 2.78 23.81 -6.20
CA GLY A 85 3.64 24.72 -6.95
C GLY A 85 4.07 24.16 -8.31
N GLY A 86 3.34 23.19 -8.85
CA GLY A 86 3.66 22.51 -10.11
C GLY A 86 4.63 21.33 -9.97
N ALA A 87 5.04 20.99 -8.75
CA ALA A 87 5.80 19.78 -8.49
C ALA A 87 4.89 18.55 -8.51
N ALA A 88 5.41 17.39 -8.89
CA ALA A 88 4.67 16.15 -8.73
C ALA A 88 4.56 15.81 -7.24
N LEU A 89 3.32 15.57 -6.74
CA LEU A 89 3.05 15.30 -5.34
C LEU A 89 3.89 14.14 -4.78
N GLY A 90 4.11 13.09 -5.59
CA GLY A 90 4.98 11.97 -5.21
C GLY A 90 6.43 12.37 -4.96
N LYS A 91 6.98 13.35 -5.68
CA LYS A 91 8.33 13.86 -5.40
C LYS A 91 8.37 14.63 -4.09
N VAL A 92 7.33 15.41 -3.81
CA VAL A 92 7.22 16.14 -2.54
C VAL A 92 7.14 15.13 -1.38
N ALA A 93 6.30 14.12 -1.51
CA ALA A 93 6.14 13.07 -0.50
C ALA A 93 7.43 12.29 -0.24
N ASN A 94 8.17 11.92 -1.30
CA ASN A 94 9.45 11.23 -1.17
C ASN A 94 10.49 12.09 -0.44
N ASN A 95 10.58 13.39 -0.77
CA ASN A 95 11.48 14.31 -0.06
C ASN A 95 11.14 14.43 1.42
N VAL A 96 9.85 14.40 1.78
CA VAL A 96 9.41 14.42 3.19
C VAL A 96 9.83 13.13 3.89
N VAL A 97 9.65 11.96 3.28
CA VAL A 97 10.08 10.67 3.84
C VAL A 97 11.59 10.66 4.13
N ASP A 98 12.41 11.23 3.23
CA ASP A 98 13.87 11.31 3.41
C ASP A 98 14.30 12.17 4.61
N GLN A 99 13.48 13.18 4.95
CA GLN A 99 13.78 14.11 6.05
C GLN A 99 13.40 13.58 7.43
N ILE A 100 12.51 12.59 7.51
CA ILE A 100 11.96 12.07 8.78
C ILE A 100 12.19 10.56 8.95
N PRO A 101 13.44 10.07 8.92
CA PRO A 101 13.73 8.64 9.02
C PRO A 101 13.36 8.07 10.39
N ALA A 102 12.96 6.80 10.43
CA ALA A 102 12.66 6.06 11.65
C ALA A 102 13.29 4.67 11.67
N ASP A 103 13.34 4.05 12.87
CA ASP A 103 13.97 2.75 13.07
C ASP A 103 13.32 1.64 12.24
N ASN A 104 12.00 1.61 12.24
CA ASN A 104 11.19 0.60 11.55
C ASN A 104 10.53 1.09 10.28
N GLY A 105 10.84 2.32 9.84
CA GLY A 105 10.39 2.89 8.58
C GLY A 105 9.42 4.05 8.74
N THR A 106 9.25 4.77 7.64
CA THR A 106 8.46 5.99 7.56
C THR A 106 7.38 5.85 6.49
N ILE A 107 6.19 6.33 6.80
CA ILE A 107 5.06 6.47 5.86
C ILE A 107 4.50 7.89 5.92
N VAL A 108 4.28 8.47 4.76
CA VAL A 108 3.76 9.84 4.60
C VAL A 108 2.55 9.81 3.68
N LEU A 109 1.44 10.39 4.12
CA LEU A 109 0.29 10.69 3.29
C LEU A 109 0.25 12.19 3.00
N LEU A 110 0.34 12.58 1.74
CA LEU A 110 0.16 13.97 1.31
C LEU A 110 -1.09 14.15 0.47
N LEU A 111 -1.78 15.26 0.70
CA LEU A 111 -2.91 15.72 -0.09
C LEU A 111 -2.61 17.08 -0.71
N SER A 112 -3.00 17.26 -1.98
CA SER A 112 -3.06 18.57 -2.63
C SER A 112 -4.49 18.88 -3.05
N MET A 113 -5.02 19.99 -2.52
CA MET A 113 -6.43 20.35 -2.70
C MET A 113 -6.74 20.88 -4.10
N LYS A 114 -5.85 21.68 -4.67
CA LYS A 114 -6.00 22.26 -6.01
C LYS A 114 -5.99 21.20 -7.10
N GLU A 115 -5.06 20.27 -7.03
CA GLU A 115 -4.93 19.17 -7.98
C GLU A 115 -5.90 18.04 -7.67
N ARG A 116 -6.51 18.03 -6.47
CA ARG A 116 -7.31 16.91 -5.92
C ARG A 116 -6.54 15.60 -6.01
N ASP A 117 -5.31 15.64 -5.54
CA ASP A 117 -4.36 14.54 -5.60
C ASP A 117 -3.96 14.10 -4.19
N TRP A 118 -3.73 12.81 -4.03
CA TRP A 118 -3.16 12.24 -2.83
C TRP A 118 -1.97 11.35 -3.20
N TYR A 119 -1.03 11.22 -2.31
CA TYR A 119 0.10 10.33 -2.48
C TYR A 119 0.55 9.76 -1.14
N ILE A 120 0.75 8.43 -1.09
CA ILE A 120 1.42 7.74 0.00
C ILE A 120 2.84 7.46 -0.44
N SER A 121 3.82 7.88 0.36
CA SER A 121 5.22 7.55 0.19
C SER A 121 5.72 6.76 1.38
N THR A 122 6.56 5.75 1.12
CA THR A 122 7.16 4.89 2.12
C THR A 122 8.66 4.75 1.88
N ASP A 123 9.44 4.64 2.95
CA ASP A 123 10.85 4.28 2.83
C ASP A 123 11.03 2.76 2.60
N ASN A 124 12.26 2.33 2.39
CA ASN A 124 12.57 0.93 2.13
C ASN A 124 12.18 -0.02 3.27
N LYS A 125 12.21 0.45 4.53
CA LYS A 125 11.84 -0.37 5.69
C LYS A 125 10.33 -0.52 5.82
N MET A 126 9.60 0.57 5.60
CA MET A 126 8.13 0.57 5.62
C MET A 126 7.56 -0.24 4.45
N ARG A 127 8.19 -0.15 3.27
CA ARG A 127 7.76 -0.86 2.05
C ARG A 127 7.75 -2.39 2.19
N VAL A 128 8.58 -2.93 3.09
CA VAL A 128 8.55 -4.38 3.40
C VAL A 128 7.31 -4.73 4.23
N ARG A 129 6.80 -3.80 5.02
CA ARG A 129 5.64 -3.96 5.91
C ARG A 129 4.32 -3.63 5.20
N ILE A 130 4.32 -2.53 4.47
CA ILE A 130 3.20 -2.05 3.65
C ILE A 130 3.71 -1.97 2.21
N THR A 131 3.35 -2.96 1.39
CA THR A 131 3.84 -3.11 0.03
C THR A 131 3.25 -2.06 -0.92
N ASP A 132 4.04 -1.64 -1.93
CA ASP A 132 3.63 -0.63 -2.92
C ASP A 132 2.37 -0.96 -3.72
N GLY A 133 2.12 -2.25 -3.94
CA GLY A 133 0.93 -2.70 -4.66
C GLY A 133 -0.24 -2.91 -3.72
N LYS A 134 -0.45 -4.14 -3.30
CA LYS A 134 -1.61 -4.57 -2.50
C LYS A 134 -1.73 -3.86 -1.16
N GLY A 135 -0.61 -3.55 -0.49
CA GLY A 135 -0.62 -2.83 0.79
C GLY A 135 -1.16 -1.41 0.64
N VAL A 136 -0.62 -0.63 -0.30
CA VAL A 136 -1.09 0.73 -0.58
C VAL A 136 -2.50 0.73 -1.17
N GLU A 137 -2.84 -0.24 -2.02
CA GLU A 137 -4.18 -0.39 -2.58
C GLU A 137 -5.22 -0.66 -1.48
N TYR A 138 -4.93 -1.57 -0.56
CA TYR A 138 -5.81 -1.83 0.59
C TYR A 138 -5.95 -0.59 1.46
N LEU A 139 -4.83 0.02 1.87
CA LEU A 139 -4.82 1.20 2.71
C LEU A 139 -5.61 2.36 2.08
N SER A 140 -5.42 2.60 0.78
CA SER A 140 -6.15 3.64 0.07
C SER A 140 -7.64 3.30 -0.09
N GLY A 141 -7.97 2.04 -0.28
CA GLY A 141 -9.36 1.58 -0.36
C GLY A 141 -10.18 1.94 0.87
N GLU A 142 -9.55 1.91 2.05
CA GLU A 142 -10.22 2.18 3.32
C GLU A 142 -10.49 3.69 3.54
N PHE A 143 -9.53 4.58 3.27
CA PHE A 143 -9.70 6.01 3.57
C PHE A 143 -10.28 6.85 2.42
N LEU A 144 -10.13 6.42 1.17
CA LEU A 144 -10.60 7.18 0.00
C LEU A 144 -12.11 7.44 -0.05
N PRO A 145 -13.00 6.55 0.41
CA PRO A 145 -14.42 6.86 0.46
C PRO A 145 -14.73 8.12 1.27
N ASP A 146 -14.20 8.21 2.50
CA ASP A 146 -14.37 9.39 3.36
C ASP A 146 -13.72 10.63 2.76
N LEU A 147 -12.54 10.46 2.15
CA LEU A 147 -11.82 11.56 1.49
C LEU A 147 -12.62 12.16 0.33
N LYS A 148 -13.25 11.32 -0.50
CA LYS A 148 -14.12 11.74 -1.62
C LYS A 148 -15.37 12.47 -1.16
N GLU A 149 -15.89 12.12 0.02
CA GLU A 149 -17.02 12.78 0.65
C GLU A 149 -16.66 14.08 1.36
N GLY A 150 -15.35 14.43 1.42
CA GLY A 150 -14.86 15.62 2.12
C GLY A 150 -14.79 15.45 3.63
N LYS A 151 -14.88 14.23 4.14
CA LYS A 151 -14.77 13.90 5.56
C LYS A 151 -13.30 13.69 5.93
N TYR A 152 -12.50 14.77 5.90
CA TYR A 152 -11.05 14.69 6.03
C TYR A 152 -10.58 14.08 7.35
N ALA A 153 -11.15 14.51 8.48
CA ALA A 153 -10.81 13.96 9.80
C ALA A 153 -11.08 12.45 9.89
N ALA A 154 -12.20 11.97 9.32
CA ALA A 154 -12.52 10.55 9.26
C ALA A 154 -11.53 9.80 8.38
N ALA A 155 -11.24 10.31 7.17
CA ALA A 155 -10.28 9.71 6.24
C ALA A 155 -8.89 9.53 6.87
N PHE A 156 -8.36 10.58 7.54
CA PHE A 156 -7.05 10.53 8.21
C PHE A 156 -7.05 9.59 9.42
N THR A 157 -8.16 9.56 10.16
CA THR A 157 -8.33 8.63 11.27
C THR A 157 -8.36 7.18 10.80
N THR A 158 -9.04 6.91 9.67
CA THR A 158 -9.06 5.60 9.02
C THR A 158 -7.68 5.22 8.50
N PHE A 159 -6.96 6.15 7.84
CA PHE A 159 -5.58 5.92 7.42
C PHE A 159 -4.68 5.49 8.59
N ALA A 160 -4.75 6.21 9.72
CA ALA A 160 -3.97 5.89 10.92
C ALA A 160 -4.33 4.51 11.49
N ALA A 161 -5.63 4.19 11.55
CA ALA A 161 -6.12 2.91 12.09
C ALA A 161 -5.72 1.73 11.20
N THR A 162 -5.89 1.85 9.89
CA THR A 162 -5.52 0.79 8.94
C THR A 162 -4.00 0.60 8.90
N THR A 163 -3.22 1.67 9.02
CA THR A 163 -1.75 1.57 9.14
C THR A 163 -1.35 0.79 10.39
N ASP A 164 -1.97 1.06 11.55
CA ASP A 164 -1.76 0.33 12.81
C ASP A 164 -2.10 -1.16 12.68
N GLU A 165 -3.24 -1.48 12.06
CA GLU A 165 -3.66 -2.85 11.79
C GLU A 165 -2.66 -3.61 10.93
N MET A 166 -2.20 -3.01 9.82
CA MET A 166 -1.24 -3.62 8.90
C MET A 166 0.12 -3.85 9.56
N LEU A 167 0.59 -2.90 10.37
CA LEU A 167 1.84 -3.03 11.10
C LEU A 167 1.75 -4.10 12.19
N THR A 168 0.62 -4.14 12.92
CA THR A 168 0.35 -5.20 13.91
C THR A 168 0.33 -6.57 13.26
N TYR A 169 -0.30 -6.70 12.09
CA TYR A 169 -0.33 -7.94 11.33
C TYR A 169 1.10 -8.38 10.93
N TYR A 170 1.90 -7.44 10.38
CA TYR A 170 3.28 -7.73 10.01
C TYR A 170 4.14 -8.19 11.18
N GLU A 171 4.00 -7.56 12.35
CA GLU A 171 4.74 -7.91 13.55
C GLU A 171 4.37 -9.29 14.10
N LYS A 172 3.12 -9.70 13.90
CA LYS A 172 2.59 -10.98 14.35
C LYS A 172 2.90 -12.12 13.39
N GLU A 173 2.70 -11.92 12.09
CA GLU A 173 2.78 -12.97 11.07
C GLU A 173 4.15 -12.98 10.35
N GLY A 174 4.93 -11.88 10.42
CA GLY A 174 6.21 -11.73 9.72
C GLY A 174 6.10 -11.48 8.22
N GLU A 175 4.89 -11.32 7.71
CA GLU A 175 4.58 -11.09 6.28
C GLU A 175 3.69 -9.86 6.13
N PRO A 176 3.81 -9.10 5.01
CA PRO A 176 2.95 -7.95 4.76
C PRO A 176 1.49 -8.38 4.61
N TYR A 177 0.58 -7.54 5.09
CA TYR A 177 -0.84 -7.78 4.96
C TYR A 177 -1.26 -7.85 3.48
N ASP A 178 -1.88 -8.96 3.11
CA ASP A 178 -2.47 -9.17 1.78
C ASP A 178 -3.95 -9.54 1.97
N PRO A 179 -4.90 -8.68 1.58
CA PRO A 179 -6.32 -8.97 1.71
C PRO A 179 -6.75 -10.22 0.93
N ALA A 180 -6.02 -10.61 -0.12
CA ALA A 180 -6.28 -11.85 -0.85
C ALA A 180 -5.95 -13.11 -0.04
N ASN A 181 -5.07 -13.01 0.96
CA ASN A 181 -4.70 -14.11 1.86
C ASN A 181 -5.51 -14.08 3.16
N ALA A 182 -6.32 -13.05 3.40
CA ALA A 182 -7.19 -12.98 4.55
C ALA A 182 -8.28 -14.05 4.45
N PHE A 183 -8.04 -15.19 5.12
CA PHE A 183 -9.02 -16.28 5.22
C PHE A 183 -10.20 -15.84 6.08
N SER A 184 -11.27 -15.43 5.42
CA SER A 184 -12.52 -15.12 6.10
C SER A 184 -13.30 -16.41 6.33
N LEU A 185 -13.42 -16.82 7.60
CA LEU A 185 -14.26 -17.97 7.99
C LEU A 185 -15.72 -17.79 7.53
N MET A 186 -16.20 -16.55 7.51
CA MET A 186 -17.53 -16.20 7.03
C MET A 186 -17.66 -16.39 5.51
N ALA A 187 -16.68 -15.91 4.73
CA ALA A 187 -16.65 -16.10 3.28
C ALA A 187 -16.55 -17.58 2.91
N PHE A 188 -15.74 -18.35 3.65
CA PHE A 188 -15.66 -19.80 3.49
C PHE A 188 -17.00 -20.48 3.80
N GLY A 189 -17.69 -20.08 4.87
CA GLY A 189 -19.01 -20.59 5.21
C GLY A 189 -20.06 -20.32 4.12
N ILE A 190 -20.07 -19.11 3.57
CA ILE A 190 -20.95 -18.74 2.46
C ILE A 190 -20.63 -19.56 1.20
N ALA A 191 -19.34 -19.65 0.84
CA ALA A 191 -18.91 -20.44 -0.32
C ALA A 191 -19.29 -21.93 -0.18
N LEU A 192 -19.12 -22.50 1.02
CA LEU A 192 -19.52 -23.88 1.31
C LEU A 192 -21.03 -24.07 1.19
N ALA A 193 -21.82 -23.13 1.73
CA ALA A 193 -23.28 -23.19 1.62
C ALA A 193 -23.73 -23.10 0.15
N CYS A 194 -23.16 -22.20 -0.64
CA CYS A 194 -23.44 -22.11 -2.07
C CYS A 194 -23.05 -23.38 -2.82
N ALA A 195 -21.90 -23.98 -2.50
CA ALA A 195 -21.45 -25.25 -3.11
C ALA A 195 -22.39 -26.41 -2.79
N LEU A 196 -22.89 -26.50 -1.55
CA LEU A 196 -23.88 -27.53 -1.15
C LEU A 196 -25.23 -27.33 -1.84
N ILE A 197 -25.71 -26.10 -1.99
CA ILE A 197 -26.96 -25.81 -2.68
C ILE A 197 -26.85 -26.17 -4.17
N LEU A 198 -25.78 -25.75 -4.83
CA LEU A 198 -25.54 -26.06 -6.25
C LEU A 198 -25.32 -27.55 -6.48
N GLY A 199 -24.52 -28.21 -5.64
CA GLY A 199 -24.28 -29.63 -5.71
C GLY A 199 -25.53 -30.43 -5.43
N GLY A 200 -26.33 -30.05 -4.42
CA GLY A 200 -27.60 -30.67 -4.08
C GLY A 200 -28.66 -30.53 -5.18
N THR A 201 -28.76 -29.37 -5.82
CA THR A 201 -29.69 -29.18 -6.95
C THR A 201 -29.27 -29.99 -8.16
N ILE A 202 -27.99 -30.06 -8.51
CA ILE A 202 -27.52 -30.92 -9.60
C ILE A 202 -27.77 -32.39 -9.30
N TYR A 203 -27.44 -32.81 -8.08
CA TYR A 203 -27.70 -34.20 -7.64
C TYR A 203 -29.18 -34.54 -7.73
N TYR A 204 -30.08 -33.65 -7.26
CA TYR A 204 -31.52 -33.85 -7.31
C TYR A 204 -32.04 -33.98 -8.74
N VAL A 205 -31.59 -33.10 -9.64
CA VAL A 205 -31.97 -33.11 -11.07
C VAL A 205 -31.50 -34.41 -11.75
N LEU A 206 -30.25 -34.82 -11.49
CA LEU A 206 -29.76 -36.09 -12.03
C LEU A 206 -30.47 -37.30 -11.47
N TYR A 207 -30.79 -37.30 -10.19
CA TYR A 207 -31.54 -38.39 -9.55
C TYR A 207 -32.95 -38.52 -10.13
N GLU A 208 -33.69 -37.43 -10.36
CA GLU A 208 -34.97 -37.46 -11.04
C GLU A 208 -34.86 -37.91 -12.50
N TYR A 209 -33.81 -37.46 -13.20
CA TYR A 209 -33.57 -37.83 -14.59
C TYR A 209 -33.26 -39.33 -14.75
N GLU A 210 -32.49 -39.93 -13.83
CA GLU A 210 -32.17 -41.35 -13.84
C GLU A 210 -33.35 -42.22 -13.30
N SER A 211 -34.16 -41.67 -12.38
CA SER A 211 -35.30 -42.42 -11.85
C SER A 211 -36.45 -42.62 -12.85
N ASN A 212 -36.39 -41.91 -13.99
CA ASN A 212 -37.33 -42.13 -15.12
C ASN A 212 -37.00 -43.35 -15.98
N VAL A 213 -35.93 -44.07 -15.69
CA VAL A 213 -35.66 -45.37 -16.32
C VAL A 213 -36.46 -46.44 -15.57
N THR A 214 -37.74 -46.44 -15.79
CA THR A 214 -38.53 -47.65 -15.47
C THR A 214 -38.13 -48.71 -16.49
N PHE A 215 -37.49 -49.78 -16.00
CA PHE A 215 -37.36 -50.99 -16.81
C PHE A 215 -38.76 -51.31 -17.33
N ALA A 216 -38.93 -51.32 -18.66
CA ALA A 216 -40.17 -51.71 -19.26
C ALA A 216 -40.40 -53.18 -18.90
N ALA A 217 -41.24 -53.40 -17.88
CA ALA A 217 -41.62 -54.74 -17.46
C ALA A 217 -42.31 -55.54 -18.61
N GLU A 218 -42.70 -54.80 -19.63
CA GLU A 218 -43.34 -55.35 -20.83
C GLU A 218 -42.36 -55.99 -21.82
N ALA A 219 -41.08 -55.70 -21.74
CA ALA A 219 -40.08 -56.32 -22.66
C ALA A 219 -39.93 -57.84 -22.36
N ASP A 220 -40.09 -58.19 -21.10
CA ASP A 220 -40.05 -59.61 -20.65
C ASP A 220 -41.25 -60.41 -21.16
N ALA A 221 -42.40 -59.75 -21.41
CA ALA A 221 -43.59 -60.34 -21.94
C ALA A 221 -43.47 -60.78 -23.41
N TYR A 222 -42.50 -60.21 -24.13
CA TYR A 222 -42.25 -60.63 -25.52
C TYR A 222 -41.10 -61.62 -25.65
N LEU A 223 -40.42 -61.99 -24.57
CA LEU A 223 -39.32 -62.92 -24.60
C LEU A 223 -39.96 -64.36 -24.41
N ASN A 224 -39.98 -65.13 -25.50
CA ASN A 224 -40.27 -66.49 -25.41
C ASN A 224 -39.04 -67.26 -24.87
N HIS A 225 -38.98 -67.42 -23.57
CA HIS A 225 -37.83 -68.02 -22.87
C HIS A 225 -37.47 -69.43 -23.41
N ASP A 226 -38.42 -70.11 -23.99
CA ASP A 226 -38.18 -71.44 -24.54
C ASP A 226 -37.52 -71.43 -25.94
N SER A 227 -37.53 -70.28 -26.60
CA SER A 227 -36.88 -70.08 -27.93
C SER A 227 -35.50 -69.51 -27.85
N PHE A 228 -35.06 -68.98 -26.71
CA PHE A 228 -33.76 -68.41 -26.53
C PHE A 228 -32.74 -69.47 -26.12
N ARG A 229 -32.17 -70.15 -27.08
CA ARG A 229 -31.06 -71.10 -26.90
C ARG A 229 -29.79 -70.46 -27.52
N LEU A 230 -28.93 -69.94 -26.63
CA LEU A 230 -27.56 -69.58 -27.04
C LEU A 230 -26.81 -70.92 -27.32
N THR A 231 -26.38 -71.08 -28.55
CA THR A 231 -25.57 -72.25 -28.92
C THR A 231 -24.08 -72.00 -28.68
N GLN A 232 -23.69 -70.74 -28.45
CA GLN A 232 -22.33 -70.33 -28.11
C GLN A 232 -22.37 -68.97 -27.37
N ASP A 233 -21.87 -68.96 -26.14
CA ASP A 233 -21.74 -67.79 -25.31
C ASP A 233 -20.23 -67.54 -25.10
N GLU A 234 -19.63 -66.73 -25.96
CA GLU A 234 -18.24 -66.31 -25.88
C GLU A 234 -18.17 -64.80 -25.79
N ASP A 235 -17.73 -64.30 -24.62
CA ASP A 235 -17.44 -62.91 -24.39
C ASP A 235 -15.95 -62.63 -24.72
N ASN A 236 -15.68 -62.18 -25.96
CA ASN A 236 -14.34 -61.86 -26.42
C ASN A 236 -14.07 -60.38 -26.29
N PHE A 237 -13.28 -60.00 -25.26
CA PHE A 237 -12.76 -58.66 -25.12
C PHE A 237 -11.77 -58.34 -26.26
N LEU A 238 -12.12 -57.40 -27.15
CA LEU A 238 -11.34 -57.13 -28.34
C LEU A 238 -10.18 -56.15 -28.09
N TYR A 239 -10.45 -55.02 -27.53
CA TYR A 239 -9.39 -54.05 -27.13
C TYR A 239 -9.96 -52.80 -26.44
N THR A 240 -9.11 -52.13 -25.66
CA THR A 240 -9.42 -50.81 -25.07
C THR A 240 -8.57 -49.75 -25.76
N THR A 241 -9.20 -48.70 -26.33
CA THR A 241 -8.49 -47.56 -26.89
C THR A 241 -8.50 -46.45 -25.89
N VAL A 242 -7.30 -46.02 -25.44
CA VAL A 242 -7.13 -44.86 -24.58
C VAL A 242 -6.60 -43.69 -25.38
N THR A 243 -7.44 -42.70 -25.68
CA THR A 243 -7.02 -41.48 -26.35
C THR A 243 -6.66 -40.43 -25.27
N ARG A 244 -5.37 -40.09 -25.18
CA ARG A 244 -4.91 -38.99 -24.36
C ARG A 244 -4.94 -37.70 -25.17
N ARG A 245 -5.64 -36.67 -24.66
CA ARG A 245 -5.58 -35.30 -25.16
C ARG A 245 -4.78 -34.47 -24.17
N ASP A 246 -3.70 -33.87 -24.65
CA ASP A 246 -2.91 -32.94 -23.85
C ASP A 246 -3.72 -31.66 -23.59
N LYS A 247 -3.69 -31.21 -22.34
CA LYS A 247 -4.36 -29.97 -21.93
C LYS A 247 -3.56 -28.78 -22.46
N PRO A 248 -4.18 -27.80 -23.15
CA PRO A 248 -3.44 -26.64 -23.65
C PRO A 248 -2.81 -25.87 -22.51
N LYS A 249 -1.53 -25.53 -22.64
CA LYS A 249 -0.80 -24.66 -21.73
C LYS A 249 -1.42 -23.27 -21.79
N LYS A 250 -1.79 -22.76 -20.61
CA LYS A 250 -2.25 -21.39 -20.46
C LYS A 250 -1.02 -20.48 -20.49
N ASP A 251 -0.86 -19.75 -21.58
CA ASP A 251 0.14 -18.68 -21.67
C ASP A 251 -0.28 -17.54 -20.75
N SER A 252 0.46 -17.37 -19.65
CA SER A 252 0.34 -16.21 -18.78
C SER A 252 1.13 -15.06 -19.36
N SER A 253 0.48 -14.22 -20.18
CA SER A 253 1.04 -12.93 -20.56
C SER A 253 0.88 -11.94 -19.42
N SER A 254 1.90 -11.80 -18.59
CA SER A 254 2.03 -10.69 -17.64
C SER A 254 2.56 -9.48 -18.41
N SER A 255 1.70 -8.52 -18.72
CA SER A 255 2.13 -7.19 -19.16
C SER A 255 2.65 -6.41 -17.95
N SER A 256 3.97 -6.41 -17.77
CA SER A 256 4.64 -5.53 -16.82
C SER A 256 4.81 -4.15 -17.47
N SER A 257 4.00 -3.17 -17.05
CA SER A 257 4.31 -1.76 -17.26
C SER A 257 5.46 -1.38 -16.34
N SER A 258 6.65 -1.25 -16.89
CA SER A 258 7.83 -0.74 -16.18
C SER A 258 7.70 0.77 -16.02
N SER A 259 7.19 1.25 -14.88
CA SER A 259 7.46 2.58 -14.41
C SER A 259 8.86 2.58 -13.80
N SER A 260 9.72 3.51 -14.22
CA SER A 260 11.05 3.72 -13.67
C SER A 260 10.93 3.99 -12.16
N ARG A 261 11.25 3.00 -11.36
CA ARG A 261 11.24 3.08 -9.89
C ARG A 261 12.53 3.77 -9.46
N ASP A 262 12.38 4.90 -8.82
CA ASP A 262 13.41 5.39 -7.90
C ASP A 262 13.52 4.33 -6.79
N SER A 263 14.70 3.73 -6.64
CA SER A 263 14.87 2.48 -5.90
C SER A 263 14.80 2.62 -4.38
N SER A 264 14.66 3.86 -3.87
CA SER A 264 14.70 4.18 -2.44
C SER A 264 13.32 4.37 -1.78
N HIS A 265 12.27 4.58 -2.58
CA HIS A 265 10.91 4.85 -2.07
C HIS A 265 9.88 3.93 -2.68
N GLY A 266 8.86 3.61 -1.89
CA GLY A 266 7.62 2.97 -2.31
C GLY A 266 6.42 3.87 -2.07
N GLY A 267 5.27 3.49 -2.62
CA GLY A 267 4.04 4.21 -2.40
C GLY A 267 3.09 4.16 -3.59
N GLY A 268 1.99 4.83 -3.45
CA GLY A 268 0.98 4.99 -4.48
C GLY A 268 0.14 6.22 -4.25
N GLY A 269 -0.48 6.71 -5.31
CA GLY A 269 -1.29 7.92 -5.26
C GLY A 269 -2.38 7.92 -6.32
N GLY A 270 -3.31 8.87 -6.22
CA GLY A 270 -4.41 9.02 -7.16
C GLY A 270 -5.24 10.25 -6.89
N LYS A 271 -6.33 10.39 -7.65
CA LYS A 271 -7.32 11.47 -7.49
C LYS A 271 -8.44 11.06 -6.53
N PHE A 272 -9.01 12.05 -5.87
CA PHE A 272 -10.15 11.89 -4.96
C PHE A 272 -11.28 12.87 -5.22
#